data_011abcead90f721495b2bc1f6d799cb4
#
_entry.id   011abcead90f721495b2bc1f6d799cb4
#
_cell.length_a   1.000
_cell.length_b   1.000
_cell.length_c   1.000
_cell.angle_alpha   90.00
_cell.angle_beta   90.00
_cell.angle_gamma   90.00
#
_symmetry.space_group_name_H-M   'P 1'
#
loop_
_entity.id
_entity.type
_entity.pdbx_description
1 polymer ?
#
loop_
_entity_poly.entity_id
_entity_poly.type
_entity_poly.pdbx_seq_one_letter_code
_entity_poly.pdbx_strand_id
1 'polypeptide(L)'
;MSTITPQDLGEDKIVGDRKTPRVLDKTPDDYGMTGWQDIYFPSDDGTPLEGWYIPAKGIESGKLILFNHPLPMCRAGFQGQFGQPWSNFDAVEIDFVIQMKHLTDAGYNVLAYDLRNHGTSSAANGGICGIGRYEWRDCVGAKKYVDSHPALSQMKIGLYSQCTGGNAQYEAIYRHPDLFENILCMCCPMVVSLGAIFQAFSELQGISQYLELIDFELIKMGAYTAAEMNPQLFASAVTMPVLMFQVLEDAWTKNPGDAQKTFDLISSAEKELFWIENTTRRLRDGYNHFGKHPEKVCP
;
A
#
# COMPACT_ATOMS: atom_id res chain seq x y z
N MET A 1 -25.08 8.49 -20.48
CA MET A 1 -23.70 8.22 -20.07
C MET A 1 -22.99 9.57 -20.09
N SER A 2 -22.58 10.10 -18.95
CA SER A 2 -21.79 11.32 -18.89
C SER A 2 -20.40 11.01 -19.48
N THR A 3 -19.95 11.84 -20.40
CA THR A 3 -18.63 11.72 -21.01
C THR A 3 -17.60 11.99 -19.91
N ILE A 4 -16.78 10.99 -19.57
CA ILE A 4 -15.66 11.17 -18.64
C ILE A 4 -14.64 12.06 -19.32
N THR A 5 -14.28 13.16 -18.68
CA THR A 5 -13.27 14.10 -19.18
C THR A 5 -11.88 13.73 -18.63
N PRO A 6 -10.76 14.19 -19.25
CA PRO A 6 -9.44 14.05 -18.68
C PRO A 6 -9.34 14.62 -17.25
N GLN A 7 -10.12 15.64 -16.95
CA GLN A 7 -10.25 16.28 -15.66
C GLN A 7 -10.87 15.34 -14.62
N ASP A 8 -11.89 14.55 -15.00
CA ASP A 8 -12.51 13.54 -14.14
C ASP A 8 -11.56 12.38 -13.77
N LEU A 9 -10.58 12.10 -14.63
CA LEU A 9 -9.55 11.08 -14.36
C LEU A 9 -8.46 11.58 -13.41
N GLY A 10 -8.18 12.89 -13.40
CA GLY A 10 -7.12 13.48 -12.58
C GLY A 10 -7.61 14.12 -11.27
N GLU A 11 -8.73 14.83 -11.31
CA GLU A 11 -9.10 15.73 -10.21
C GLU A 11 -9.73 15.02 -8.99
N ASP A 12 -10.52 13.97 -9.16
CA ASP A 12 -11.34 13.47 -8.05
C ASP A 12 -11.20 11.97 -7.72
N LYS A 13 -10.55 11.14 -8.52
CA LYS A 13 -10.75 9.70 -8.39
C LYS A 13 -9.51 8.82 -8.21
N ILE A 14 -8.31 9.26 -8.57
CA ILE A 14 -7.10 8.43 -8.44
C ILE A 14 -6.02 9.10 -7.60
N VAL A 15 -5.79 10.38 -7.76
CA VAL A 15 -4.68 11.10 -7.09
C VAL A 15 -5.18 12.17 -6.13
N GLY A 16 -6.40 12.65 -6.29
CA GLY A 16 -6.92 13.85 -5.65
C GLY A 16 -8.08 13.67 -4.72
N ASP A 17 -8.43 12.45 -4.27
CA ASP A 17 -9.56 12.29 -3.35
C ASP A 17 -9.22 12.80 -1.94
N ARG A 18 -9.28 14.13 -1.81
CA ARG A 18 -9.06 14.87 -0.57
C ARG A 18 -10.22 14.74 0.43
N LYS A 19 -11.26 14.01 0.06
CA LYS A 19 -12.54 13.99 0.78
C LYS A 19 -13.00 12.61 1.18
N THR A 20 -12.19 11.57 0.96
CA THR A 20 -12.51 10.25 1.49
C THR A 20 -12.66 10.37 3.00
N PRO A 21 -13.81 10.01 3.59
CA PRO A 21 -13.99 10.05 5.02
C PRO A 21 -12.91 9.21 5.70
N ARG A 22 -12.18 9.84 6.60
CA ARG A 22 -11.10 9.21 7.35
C ARG A 22 -11.69 8.49 8.55
N VAL A 23 -12.18 7.28 8.33
CA VAL A 23 -12.83 6.49 9.36
C VAL A 23 -12.12 5.17 9.51
N LEU A 24 -11.77 4.87 10.75
CA LEU A 24 -11.42 3.53 11.18
C LEU A 24 -12.73 2.87 11.66
N ASP A 25 -13.33 2.05 10.83
CA ASP A 25 -14.57 1.33 11.15
C ASP A 25 -14.34 0.08 11.99
N LYS A 26 -13.07 -0.36 12.08
CA LYS A 26 -12.63 -1.53 12.84
C LYS A 26 -11.33 -1.24 13.58
N THR A 27 -11.17 -1.93 14.69
CA THR A 27 -9.98 -1.91 15.53
C THR A 27 -9.49 -3.34 15.79
N PRO A 28 -8.29 -3.52 16.34
CA PRO A 28 -7.83 -4.86 16.75
C PRO A 28 -8.76 -5.56 17.75
N ASP A 29 -9.50 -4.82 18.57
CA ASP A 29 -10.47 -5.39 19.53
C ASP A 29 -11.60 -6.18 18.86
N ASP A 30 -12.04 -5.75 17.67
CA ASP A 30 -13.12 -6.42 16.91
C ASP A 30 -12.74 -7.86 16.51
N TYR A 31 -11.45 -8.17 16.53
CA TYR A 31 -10.90 -9.50 16.27
C TYR A 31 -10.27 -10.16 17.50
N GLY A 32 -10.52 -9.60 18.69
CA GLY A 32 -10.01 -10.12 19.96
C GLY A 32 -8.50 -10.04 20.12
N MET A 33 -7.83 -9.14 19.40
CA MET A 33 -6.43 -8.82 19.62
C MET A 33 -6.32 -7.85 20.80
N THR A 34 -5.55 -8.23 21.81
CA THR A 34 -5.42 -7.47 23.07
C THR A 34 -4.03 -6.88 23.23
N GLY A 35 -3.92 -5.82 24.05
CA GLY A 35 -2.64 -5.18 24.35
C GLY A 35 -2.11 -4.28 23.23
N TRP A 36 -2.89 -4.04 22.20
CA TRP A 36 -2.55 -3.09 21.16
C TRP A 36 -2.57 -1.66 21.67
N GLN A 37 -1.86 -0.76 20.99
CA GLN A 37 -1.72 0.63 21.37
C GLN A 37 -1.75 1.51 20.13
N ASP A 38 -2.38 2.70 20.27
CA ASP A 38 -2.18 3.76 19.29
C ASP A 38 -0.74 4.27 19.39
N ILE A 39 -0.13 4.49 18.23
CA ILE A 39 1.22 5.05 18.11
C ILE A 39 1.20 6.28 17.23
N TYR A 40 2.10 7.20 17.52
CA TYR A 40 2.25 8.47 16.82
C TYR A 40 3.73 8.71 16.53
N PHE A 41 4.06 9.04 15.30
CA PHE A 41 5.44 9.32 14.92
C PHE A 41 5.48 10.25 13.70
N PRO A 42 6.56 11.02 13.53
CA PRO A 42 6.73 11.84 12.34
C PRO A 42 7.19 11.00 11.15
N SER A 43 6.69 11.32 9.98
CA SER A 43 7.30 10.99 8.71
C SER A 43 8.71 11.61 8.62
N ASP A 44 9.51 11.24 7.62
CA ASP A 44 10.86 11.79 7.41
C ASP A 44 10.87 13.33 7.22
N ASP A 45 9.79 13.88 6.67
CA ASP A 45 9.60 15.33 6.50
C ASP A 45 8.83 16.01 7.65
N GLY A 46 8.59 15.28 8.74
CA GLY A 46 7.90 15.79 9.92
C GLY A 46 6.37 15.73 9.87
N THR A 47 5.76 15.21 8.81
CA THR A 47 4.31 15.00 8.76
C THR A 47 3.87 14.02 9.85
N PRO A 48 2.94 14.37 10.77
CA PRO A 48 2.47 13.48 11.82
C PRO A 48 1.71 12.27 11.24
N LEU A 49 2.08 11.08 11.66
CA LEU A 49 1.44 9.83 11.27
C LEU A 49 0.89 9.13 12.51
N GLU A 50 -0.21 8.41 12.30
CA GLU A 50 -0.85 7.59 13.32
C GLU A 50 -0.87 6.12 12.90
N GLY A 51 -0.79 5.24 13.88
CA GLY A 51 -0.78 3.81 13.64
C GLY A 51 -1.17 3.01 14.86
N TRP A 52 -1.05 1.69 14.73
CA TRP A 52 -1.20 0.73 15.80
C TRP A 52 0.07 -0.09 15.97
N TYR A 53 0.47 -0.31 17.21
CA TYR A 53 1.32 -1.42 17.57
C TYR A 53 0.44 -2.53 18.14
N ILE A 54 0.49 -3.72 17.56
CA ILE A 54 -0.31 -4.87 17.95
C ILE A 54 0.66 -5.99 18.32
N PRO A 55 0.73 -6.43 19.59
CA PRO A 55 1.64 -7.49 20.02
C PRO A 55 1.22 -8.86 19.47
N ALA A 56 2.19 -9.74 19.32
CA ALA A 56 1.97 -11.14 18.98
C ALA A 56 1.10 -11.82 20.04
N LYS A 57 0.21 -12.69 19.61
CA LYS A 57 -0.76 -13.35 20.51
C LYS A 57 -0.06 -14.34 21.46
N GLY A 58 -0.25 -14.12 22.76
CA GLY A 58 0.07 -15.09 23.81
C GLY A 58 1.56 -15.36 24.05
N ILE A 59 2.47 -14.72 23.34
CA ILE A 59 3.93 -14.86 23.48
C ILE A 59 4.64 -13.52 23.39
N GLU A 60 5.75 -13.40 24.09
CA GLU A 60 6.71 -12.33 23.81
C GLU A 60 7.47 -12.70 22.53
N SER A 61 7.37 -11.86 21.50
CA SER A 61 7.96 -12.13 20.19
C SER A 61 8.99 -11.07 19.82
N GLY A 62 10.14 -11.51 19.37
CA GLY A 62 11.17 -10.65 18.77
C GLY A 62 10.99 -10.42 17.25
N LYS A 63 9.80 -10.63 16.70
CA LYS A 63 9.51 -10.46 15.27
C LYS A 63 8.50 -9.34 15.07
N LEU A 64 8.74 -8.46 14.11
CA LEU A 64 7.88 -7.31 13.79
C LEU A 64 7.59 -7.24 12.30
N ILE A 65 6.34 -7.01 11.93
CA ILE A 65 5.93 -6.67 10.57
C ILE A 65 5.54 -5.19 10.51
N LEU A 66 6.19 -4.43 9.63
CA LEU A 66 5.74 -3.10 9.23
C LEU A 66 4.69 -3.26 8.13
N PHE A 67 3.48 -2.78 8.37
CA PHE A 67 2.31 -3.00 7.51
C PHE A 67 1.87 -1.69 6.87
N ASN A 68 1.95 -1.61 5.53
CA ASN A 68 1.57 -0.44 4.74
C ASN A 68 0.35 -0.75 3.88
N HIS A 69 -0.62 0.15 3.89
CA HIS A 69 -1.88 0.00 3.15
C HIS A 69 -1.81 0.59 1.73
N PRO A 70 -2.73 0.20 0.81
CA PRO A 70 -2.89 0.78 -0.52
C PRO A 70 -3.75 2.06 -0.51
N LEU A 71 -3.76 2.79 -1.64
CA LEU A 71 -4.71 3.86 -1.96
C LEU A 71 -6.09 3.27 -2.35
N PRO A 72 -7.21 3.87 -2.00
CA PRO A 72 -7.48 4.99 -1.09
C PRO A 72 -7.90 4.51 0.31
N MET A 73 -7.19 3.55 0.85
CA MET A 73 -7.52 2.81 2.06
C MET A 73 -6.86 3.40 3.30
N CYS A 74 -7.10 2.78 4.45
CA CYS A 74 -6.41 3.06 5.71
C CYS A 74 -5.89 1.76 6.32
N ARG A 75 -5.22 1.85 7.48
CA ARG A 75 -4.71 0.68 8.19
C ARG A 75 -5.79 -0.36 8.56
N ALA A 76 -7.05 0.05 8.71
CA ALA A 76 -8.15 -0.89 8.96
C ALA A 76 -8.65 -1.58 7.68
N GLY A 77 -8.48 -0.96 6.51
CA GLY A 77 -8.95 -1.47 5.24
C GLY A 77 -9.71 -0.44 4.41
N PHE A 78 -10.76 -0.89 3.73
CA PHE A 78 -11.59 -0.07 2.86
C PHE A 78 -13.06 -0.33 3.12
N GLN A 79 -13.80 0.74 3.40
CA GLN A 79 -15.20 0.71 3.82
C GLN A 79 -16.18 0.86 2.64
N GLY A 80 -15.86 0.29 1.49
CA GLY A 80 -16.69 0.39 0.29
C GLY A 80 -18.12 -0.12 0.47
N GLN A 81 -18.35 -1.05 1.39
CA GLN A 81 -19.66 -1.59 1.72
C GLN A 81 -20.66 -0.54 2.23
N PHE A 82 -20.19 0.59 2.75
CA PHE A 82 -21.07 1.67 3.20
C PHE A 82 -21.56 2.58 2.07
N GLY A 83 -21.02 2.41 0.84
CA GLY A 83 -21.38 3.25 -0.28
C GLY A 83 -20.95 4.71 -0.11
N GLN A 84 -21.69 5.67 -0.69
CA GLN A 84 -21.38 7.08 -0.56
C GLN A 84 -21.53 7.57 0.89
N PRO A 85 -20.63 8.42 1.41
CA PRO A 85 -19.46 9.02 0.72
C PRO A 85 -18.18 8.16 0.80
N TRP A 86 -18.23 6.93 1.33
CA TRP A 86 -17.10 6.07 1.63
C TRP A 86 -16.46 5.47 0.38
N SER A 87 -17.25 5.22 -0.65
CA SER A 87 -16.76 4.71 -1.93
C SER A 87 -17.55 5.26 -3.11
N ASN A 88 -16.83 5.66 -4.14
CA ASN A 88 -17.37 6.13 -5.41
C ASN A 88 -17.32 5.07 -6.52
N PHE A 89 -16.66 3.93 -6.30
CA PHE A 89 -16.37 3.00 -7.39
C PHE A 89 -16.60 1.50 -7.09
N ASP A 90 -16.50 1.05 -5.85
CA ASP A 90 -16.80 -0.35 -5.51
C ASP A 90 -17.45 -0.43 -4.11
N ALA A 91 -18.47 -1.28 -3.99
CA ALA A 91 -19.16 -1.55 -2.74
C ALA A 91 -18.55 -2.75 -1.99
N VAL A 92 -17.24 -2.94 -2.08
CA VAL A 92 -16.52 -4.04 -1.45
C VAL A 92 -15.94 -3.60 -0.11
N GLU A 93 -16.01 -4.48 0.88
CA GLU A 93 -15.23 -4.38 2.09
C GLU A 93 -13.86 -5.03 1.88
N ILE A 94 -12.79 -4.30 2.27
CA ILE A 94 -11.44 -4.84 2.38
C ILE A 94 -11.03 -4.73 3.83
N ASP A 95 -10.67 -5.87 4.42
CA ASP A 95 -10.39 -5.97 5.84
C ASP A 95 -8.91 -6.32 6.07
N PHE A 96 -8.14 -5.32 6.53
CA PHE A 96 -6.74 -5.54 6.88
C PHE A 96 -6.56 -5.95 8.34
N VAL A 97 -7.57 -5.72 9.19
CA VAL A 97 -7.48 -6.12 10.60
C VAL A 97 -7.46 -7.65 10.74
N ILE A 98 -8.22 -8.38 9.89
CA ILE A 98 -8.12 -9.84 9.85
C ILE A 98 -6.75 -10.32 9.37
N GLN A 99 -6.08 -9.59 8.46
CA GLN A 99 -4.72 -9.92 8.02
C GLN A 99 -3.72 -9.73 9.16
N MET A 100 -3.84 -8.63 9.92
CA MET A 100 -3.03 -8.39 11.13
C MET A 100 -3.27 -9.47 12.19
N LYS A 101 -4.52 -9.92 12.34
CA LYS A 101 -4.84 -11.04 13.23
C LYS A 101 -4.10 -12.31 12.84
N HIS A 102 -4.05 -12.65 11.56
CA HIS A 102 -3.31 -13.83 11.10
C HIS A 102 -1.81 -13.71 11.41
N LEU A 103 -1.23 -12.51 11.21
CA LEU A 103 0.16 -12.25 11.57
C LEU A 103 0.39 -12.39 13.07
N THR A 104 -0.48 -11.81 13.90
CA THR A 104 -0.32 -11.90 15.37
C THR A 104 -0.54 -13.31 15.89
N ASP A 105 -1.49 -14.07 15.33
CA ASP A 105 -1.70 -15.49 15.65
C ASP A 105 -0.48 -16.35 15.24
N ALA A 106 0.26 -15.96 14.18
CA ALA A 106 1.51 -16.59 13.72
C ALA A 106 2.76 -16.13 14.51
N GLY A 107 2.58 -15.31 15.54
CA GLY A 107 3.66 -14.90 16.44
C GLY A 107 4.47 -13.70 15.95
N TYR A 108 3.90 -12.84 15.12
CA TYR A 108 4.50 -11.55 14.73
C TYR A 108 3.82 -10.41 15.48
N ASN A 109 4.61 -9.46 15.99
CA ASN A 109 4.09 -8.15 16.32
C ASN A 109 3.81 -7.40 15.01
N VAL A 110 2.81 -6.53 15.00
CA VAL A 110 2.47 -5.74 13.82
C VAL A 110 2.52 -4.25 14.16
N LEU A 111 3.18 -3.45 13.33
CA LEU A 111 3.11 -2.01 13.34
C LEU A 111 2.43 -1.58 12.03
N ALA A 112 1.16 -1.24 12.11
CA ALA A 112 0.36 -0.77 11.00
C ALA A 112 0.09 0.73 11.17
N TYR A 113 0.26 1.51 10.11
CA TYR A 113 0.06 2.95 10.17
C TYR A 113 -0.64 3.47 8.91
N ASP A 114 -1.31 4.60 9.04
CA ASP A 114 -1.87 5.29 7.90
C ASP A 114 -0.79 6.13 7.22
N LEU A 115 -0.66 5.99 5.91
CA LEU A 115 0.13 6.90 5.10
C LEU A 115 -0.46 8.31 5.16
N ARG A 116 0.35 9.33 4.88
CA ARG A 116 -0.13 10.72 4.77
C ARG A 116 -1.39 10.81 3.91
N ASN A 117 -2.29 11.71 4.24
CA ASN A 117 -3.57 11.93 3.56
C ASN A 117 -4.60 10.80 3.73
N HIS A 118 -4.29 9.72 4.46
CA HIS A 118 -5.17 8.57 4.67
C HIS A 118 -5.51 8.37 6.16
N GLY A 119 -6.57 7.64 6.43
CA GLY A 119 -7.00 7.28 7.79
C GLY A 119 -6.99 8.47 8.74
N THR A 120 -6.31 8.35 9.87
CA THR A 120 -6.17 9.41 10.87
C THR A 120 -4.83 10.16 10.81
N SER A 121 -3.91 9.76 9.93
CA SER A 121 -2.66 10.49 9.69
C SER A 121 -2.90 11.89 9.10
N SER A 122 -1.96 12.81 9.32
CA SER A 122 -2.08 14.20 8.88
C SER A 122 -2.08 14.34 7.37
N ALA A 123 -2.78 15.35 6.88
CA ALA A 123 -2.72 15.77 5.49
C ALA A 123 -1.38 16.45 5.18
N ALA A 124 -0.84 16.17 4.01
CA ALA A 124 0.39 16.77 3.49
C ALA A 124 0.29 16.94 1.96
N ASN A 125 1.21 17.71 1.37
CA ASN A 125 1.30 17.87 -0.08
C ASN A 125 -0.03 18.32 -0.74
N GLY A 126 -0.80 19.17 -0.05
CA GLY A 126 -2.10 19.65 -0.52
C GLY A 126 -3.20 18.58 -0.58
N GLY A 127 -3.03 17.45 0.13
CA GLY A 127 -3.94 16.30 0.10
C GLY A 127 -3.73 15.37 -1.10
N ILE A 128 -2.65 15.55 -1.85
CA ILE A 128 -2.36 14.77 -3.06
C ILE A 128 -1.60 13.49 -2.68
N CYS A 129 -2.05 12.35 -3.22
CA CYS A 129 -1.32 11.09 -3.17
C CYS A 129 -0.33 11.02 -4.35
N GLY A 130 0.91 10.70 -4.05
CA GLY A 130 1.98 10.57 -5.06
C GLY A 130 2.19 9.14 -5.56
N ILE A 131 1.32 8.19 -5.18
CA ILE A 131 1.45 6.75 -5.52
C ILE A 131 2.86 6.20 -5.16
N GLY A 132 3.34 6.60 -3.99
CA GLY A 132 4.67 6.29 -3.48
C GLY A 132 5.64 7.46 -3.46
N ARG A 133 5.51 8.43 -4.41
CA ARG A 133 6.45 9.56 -4.61
C ARG A 133 6.48 10.58 -3.47
N TYR A 134 5.44 10.66 -2.68
CA TYR A 134 5.41 11.42 -1.43
C TYR A 134 5.52 10.49 -0.22
N GLU A 135 4.86 9.35 -0.29
CA GLU A 135 4.62 8.41 0.80
C GLU A 135 5.89 7.62 1.20
N TRP A 136 6.96 7.58 0.38
CA TRP A 136 8.22 6.98 0.78
C TRP A 136 8.79 7.56 2.09
N ARG A 137 8.51 8.85 2.34
CA ARG A 137 8.93 9.52 3.58
C ARG A 137 8.25 8.94 4.81
N ASP A 138 7.02 8.43 4.63
CA ASP A 138 6.25 7.79 5.71
C ASP A 138 6.86 6.45 6.08
N CYS A 139 7.29 5.68 5.08
CA CYS A 139 8.02 4.43 5.27
C CYS A 139 9.36 4.64 6.00
N VAL A 140 10.09 5.70 5.64
CA VAL A 140 11.33 6.10 6.33
C VAL A 140 11.02 6.52 7.77
N GLY A 141 9.98 7.32 7.99
CA GLY A 141 9.55 7.74 9.33
C GLY A 141 9.20 6.54 10.22
N ALA A 142 8.41 5.58 9.69
CA ALA A 142 8.06 4.36 10.41
C ALA A 142 9.30 3.53 10.80
N LYS A 143 10.25 3.37 9.87
CA LYS A 143 11.49 2.65 10.16
C LYS A 143 12.35 3.37 11.22
N LYS A 144 12.49 4.69 11.13
CA LYS A 144 13.19 5.50 12.14
C LYS A 144 12.51 5.42 13.51
N TYR A 145 11.17 5.41 13.55
CA TYR A 145 10.42 5.19 14.79
C TYR A 145 10.77 3.85 15.42
N VAL A 146 10.76 2.76 14.65
CA VAL A 146 11.14 1.43 15.12
C VAL A 146 12.57 1.40 15.64
N ASP A 147 13.52 1.96 14.89
CA ASP A 147 14.95 1.96 15.27
C ASP A 147 15.22 2.79 16.53
N SER A 148 14.45 3.82 16.78
CA SER A 148 14.58 4.67 17.98
C SER A 148 13.85 4.12 19.20
N HIS A 149 12.92 3.17 19.01
CA HIS A 149 12.11 2.64 20.11
C HIS A 149 12.86 1.52 20.85
N PRO A 150 13.06 1.61 22.19
CA PRO A 150 13.92 0.69 22.93
C PRO A 150 13.58 -0.80 22.76
N ALA A 151 12.30 -1.15 22.69
CA ALA A 151 11.86 -2.54 22.53
C ALA A 151 11.82 -2.98 21.06
N LEU A 152 11.36 -2.10 20.15
CA LEU A 152 11.15 -2.47 18.75
C LEU A 152 12.47 -2.57 17.96
N SER A 153 13.47 -1.76 18.32
CA SER A 153 14.78 -1.76 17.64
C SER A 153 15.53 -3.09 17.74
N GLN A 154 15.18 -3.94 18.70
CA GLN A 154 15.78 -5.26 18.89
C GLN A 154 15.07 -6.37 18.11
N MET A 155 13.95 -6.06 17.45
CA MET A 155 13.15 -7.05 16.74
C MET A 155 13.69 -7.32 15.34
N LYS A 156 13.42 -8.53 14.86
CA LYS A 156 13.62 -8.92 13.46
C LYS A 156 12.48 -8.36 12.63
N ILE A 157 12.79 -7.57 11.60
CA ILE A 157 11.78 -6.79 10.86
C ILE A 157 11.52 -7.43 9.51
N GLY A 158 10.24 -7.65 9.21
CA GLY A 158 9.71 -7.92 7.87
C GLY A 158 8.79 -6.80 7.41
N LEU A 159 8.59 -6.68 6.10
CA LEU A 159 7.69 -5.70 5.49
C LEU A 159 6.48 -6.39 4.88
N TYR A 160 5.31 -5.80 5.08
CA TYR A 160 4.08 -6.14 4.35
C TYR A 160 3.52 -4.86 3.74
N SER A 161 3.80 -4.62 2.46
CA SER A 161 3.59 -3.32 1.85
C SER A 161 2.77 -3.45 0.56
N GLN A 162 1.53 -2.94 0.57
CA GLN A 162 0.54 -3.17 -0.46
C GLN A 162 0.41 -1.98 -1.42
N CYS A 163 0.41 -2.23 -2.74
CA CYS A 163 0.12 -1.24 -3.79
C CYS A 163 0.91 0.08 -3.59
N THR A 164 0.23 1.21 -3.31
CA THR A 164 0.86 2.50 -3.01
C THR A 164 1.85 2.40 -1.84
N GLY A 165 1.52 1.65 -0.79
CA GLY A 165 2.46 1.37 0.30
C GLY A 165 3.68 0.56 -0.17
N GLY A 166 3.50 -0.36 -1.12
CA GLY A 166 4.59 -1.10 -1.76
C GLY A 166 5.46 -0.20 -2.64
N ASN A 167 4.84 0.65 -3.46
CA ASN A 167 5.55 1.64 -4.28
C ASN A 167 6.38 2.59 -3.40
N ALA A 168 5.78 3.08 -2.30
CA ALA A 168 6.44 3.92 -1.32
C ALA A 168 7.63 3.21 -0.66
N GLN A 169 7.47 1.93 -0.32
CA GLN A 169 8.51 1.15 0.30
C GLN A 169 9.70 0.91 -0.66
N TYR A 170 9.44 0.66 -1.95
CA TYR A 170 10.51 0.52 -2.94
C TYR A 170 11.33 1.80 -3.07
N GLU A 171 10.67 2.96 -3.14
CA GLU A 171 11.37 4.24 -3.21
C GLU A 171 12.10 4.56 -1.90
N ALA A 172 11.53 4.23 -0.73
CA ALA A 172 12.19 4.39 0.56
C ALA A 172 13.49 3.58 0.64
N ILE A 173 13.48 2.32 0.22
CA ILE A 173 14.67 1.46 0.17
C ILE A 173 15.70 2.04 -0.80
N TYR A 174 15.29 2.48 -1.98
CA TYR A 174 16.17 3.08 -2.98
C TYR A 174 16.88 4.34 -2.46
N ARG A 175 16.17 5.20 -1.73
CA ARG A 175 16.72 6.47 -1.22
C ARG A 175 17.56 6.32 0.04
N HIS A 176 17.24 5.33 0.86
CA HIS A 176 17.88 5.08 2.16
C HIS A 176 18.24 3.61 2.33
N PRO A 177 19.10 3.03 1.46
CA PRO A 177 19.41 1.61 1.49
C PRO A 177 19.97 1.16 2.86
N ASP A 178 20.84 1.96 3.46
CA ASP A 178 21.45 1.64 4.76
C ASP A 178 20.41 1.53 5.89
N LEU A 179 19.33 2.31 5.82
CA LEU A 179 18.25 2.28 6.81
C LEU A 179 17.47 0.95 6.77
N PHE A 180 17.41 0.31 5.60
CA PHE A 180 16.64 -0.90 5.36
C PHE A 180 17.48 -2.17 5.21
N GLU A 181 18.80 -2.11 5.45
CA GLU A 181 19.69 -3.28 5.29
C GLU A 181 19.38 -4.42 6.25
N ASN A 182 18.75 -4.12 7.41
CA ASN A 182 18.38 -5.11 8.42
C ASN A 182 16.98 -5.71 8.22
N ILE A 183 16.32 -5.41 7.10
CA ILE A 183 15.03 -6.01 6.75
C ILE A 183 15.25 -7.44 6.25
N LEU A 184 14.52 -8.40 6.85
CA LEU A 184 14.73 -9.81 6.58
C LEU A 184 13.93 -10.33 5.38
N CYS A 185 12.76 -9.76 5.11
CA CYS A 185 11.90 -10.15 3.98
C CYS A 185 10.85 -9.07 3.70
N MET A 186 10.28 -9.14 2.51
CA MET A 186 9.19 -8.26 2.09
C MET A 186 8.10 -9.05 1.38
N CYS A 187 6.86 -8.88 1.84
CA CYS A 187 5.67 -9.26 1.09
C CYS A 187 5.08 -7.98 0.47
N CYS A 188 4.92 -7.95 -0.86
CA CYS A 188 4.46 -6.76 -1.57
C CYS A 188 3.31 -7.07 -2.55
N PRO A 189 2.08 -7.15 -2.03
CA PRO A 189 0.90 -7.37 -2.85
C PRO A 189 0.55 -6.16 -3.71
N MET A 190 0.13 -6.43 -4.95
CA MET A 190 -0.56 -5.47 -5.80
C MET A 190 0.22 -4.18 -6.09
N VAL A 191 1.55 -4.19 -6.10
CA VAL A 191 2.35 -3.04 -6.58
C VAL A 191 2.00 -2.75 -8.04
N VAL A 192 1.98 -1.48 -8.43
CA VAL A 192 1.42 -1.07 -9.71
C VAL A 192 2.05 0.21 -10.23
N SER A 193 2.28 0.30 -11.55
CA SER A 193 2.59 1.57 -12.19
C SER A 193 1.31 2.35 -12.53
N LEU A 194 1.28 3.64 -12.21
CA LEU A 194 0.11 4.47 -12.51
C LEU A 194 -0.14 4.58 -14.02
N GLY A 195 0.91 4.57 -14.82
CA GLY A 195 0.79 4.54 -16.28
C GLY A 195 0.03 3.33 -16.79
N ALA A 196 0.22 2.14 -16.19
CA ALA A 196 -0.53 0.93 -16.56
C ALA A 196 -2.02 1.06 -16.20
N ILE A 197 -2.33 1.66 -15.03
CA ILE A 197 -3.73 1.94 -14.64
C ILE A 197 -4.39 2.89 -15.65
N PHE A 198 -3.77 4.03 -15.94
CA PHE A 198 -4.34 5.00 -16.87
C PHE A 198 -4.52 4.42 -18.27
N GLN A 199 -3.56 3.62 -18.73
CA GLN A 199 -3.68 2.95 -20.02
C GLN A 199 -4.88 2.00 -20.03
N ALA A 200 -5.03 1.12 -19.04
CA ALA A 200 -6.14 0.18 -18.95
C ALA A 200 -7.50 0.90 -18.88
N PHE A 201 -7.62 1.93 -18.05
CA PHE A 201 -8.85 2.70 -17.92
C PHE A 201 -9.18 3.48 -19.18
N SER A 202 -8.20 4.14 -19.81
CA SER A 202 -8.43 4.90 -21.03
C SER A 202 -8.86 4.04 -22.21
N GLU A 203 -8.31 2.83 -22.33
CA GLU A 203 -8.75 1.85 -23.33
C GLU A 203 -10.16 1.37 -23.05
N LEU A 204 -10.49 1.04 -21.80
CA LEU A 204 -11.84 0.60 -21.41
C LEU A 204 -12.88 1.68 -21.69
N GLN A 205 -12.54 2.96 -21.54
CA GLN A 205 -13.43 4.09 -21.79
C GLN A 205 -13.37 4.63 -23.22
N GLY A 206 -12.47 4.14 -24.08
CA GLY A 206 -12.28 4.62 -25.44
C GLY A 206 -11.70 6.04 -25.53
N ILE A 207 -10.87 6.45 -24.55
CA ILE A 207 -10.31 7.81 -24.43
C ILE A 207 -8.77 7.83 -24.45
N SER A 208 -8.14 6.79 -24.99
CA SER A 208 -6.67 6.66 -25.03
C SER A 208 -5.94 7.82 -25.72
N GLN A 209 -6.63 8.56 -26.60
CA GLN A 209 -6.09 9.77 -27.24
C GLN A 209 -5.83 10.93 -26.26
N TYR A 210 -6.30 10.84 -25.02
CA TYR A 210 -6.15 11.89 -24.01
C TYR A 210 -5.08 11.57 -22.95
N LEU A 211 -4.34 10.45 -23.09
CA LEU A 211 -3.32 10.04 -22.10
C LEU A 211 -2.28 11.13 -21.84
N GLU A 212 -1.83 11.85 -22.88
CA GLU A 212 -0.85 12.94 -22.71
C GLU A 212 -1.40 14.11 -21.87
N LEU A 213 -2.71 14.35 -21.92
CA LEU A 213 -3.34 15.41 -21.12
C LEU A 213 -3.42 15.05 -19.64
N ILE A 214 -3.41 13.76 -19.29
CA ILE A 214 -3.41 13.31 -17.90
C ILE A 214 -2.16 13.80 -17.17
N ASP A 215 -0.98 13.66 -17.75
CA ASP A 215 0.26 14.13 -17.13
C ASP A 215 0.25 15.66 -16.93
N PHE A 216 -0.31 16.41 -17.88
CA PHE A 216 -0.47 17.86 -17.72
C PHE A 216 -1.36 18.21 -16.52
N GLU A 217 -2.50 17.55 -16.35
CA GLU A 217 -3.39 17.80 -15.21
C GLU A 217 -2.77 17.32 -13.89
N LEU A 218 -2.07 16.19 -13.86
CA LEU A 218 -1.33 15.73 -12.68
C LEU A 218 -0.31 16.77 -12.20
N ILE A 219 0.52 17.30 -13.11
CA ILE A 219 1.52 18.33 -12.79
C ILE A 219 0.85 19.62 -12.31
N LYS A 220 -0.21 20.05 -12.97
CA LYS A 220 -0.99 21.24 -12.56
C LYS A 220 -1.58 21.11 -11.15
N MET A 221 -1.95 19.91 -10.74
CA MET A 221 -2.40 19.61 -9.37
C MET A 221 -1.25 19.56 -8.35
N GLY A 222 0.01 19.55 -8.80
CA GLY A 222 1.19 19.37 -7.96
C GLY A 222 1.55 17.90 -7.71
N ALA A 223 1.02 16.97 -8.51
CA ALA A 223 1.40 15.57 -8.49
C ALA A 223 2.62 15.31 -9.39
N TYR A 224 3.02 14.07 -9.50
CA TYR A 224 4.04 13.57 -10.43
C TYR A 224 3.37 13.08 -11.72
N THR A 225 4.14 12.92 -12.80
CA THR A 225 3.67 12.27 -14.02
C THR A 225 3.40 10.80 -13.79
N ALA A 226 2.56 10.19 -14.62
CA ALA A 226 2.28 8.75 -14.56
C ALA A 226 3.56 7.90 -14.73
N ALA A 227 4.51 8.37 -15.52
CA ALA A 227 5.80 7.71 -15.70
C ALA A 227 6.68 7.75 -14.44
N GLU A 228 6.61 8.83 -13.66
CA GLU A 228 7.33 8.97 -12.39
C GLU A 228 6.67 8.15 -11.26
N MET A 229 5.34 7.99 -11.28
CA MET A 229 4.60 7.18 -10.32
C MET A 229 4.65 5.70 -10.69
N ASN A 230 5.86 5.15 -10.70
CA ASN A 230 6.18 3.81 -11.19
C ASN A 230 7.20 3.11 -10.28
N PRO A 231 6.82 2.00 -9.62
CA PRO A 231 7.72 1.25 -8.74
C PRO A 231 8.91 0.61 -9.47
N GLN A 232 8.81 0.41 -10.78
CA GLN A 232 9.89 -0.15 -11.61
C GLN A 232 11.17 0.70 -11.55
N LEU A 233 11.04 2.00 -11.29
CA LEU A 233 12.19 2.92 -11.15
C LEU A 233 13.06 2.59 -9.93
N PHE A 234 12.51 1.91 -8.94
CA PHE A 234 13.14 1.68 -7.64
C PHE A 234 13.28 0.19 -7.31
N ALA A 235 12.66 -0.71 -8.08
CA ALA A 235 12.59 -2.13 -7.80
C ALA A 235 13.98 -2.80 -7.66
N SER A 236 14.99 -2.31 -8.37
CA SER A 236 16.36 -2.83 -8.30
C SER A 236 17.05 -2.62 -6.95
N ALA A 237 16.54 -1.73 -6.12
CA ALA A 237 17.06 -1.53 -4.75
C ALA A 237 16.57 -2.61 -3.77
N VAL A 238 15.56 -3.39 -4.12
CA VAL A 238 14.99 -4.44 -3.27
C VAL A 238 15.84 -5.70 -3.37
N THR A 239 16.60 -6.00 -2.32
CA THR A 239 17.59 -7.08 -2.28
C THR A 239 17.27 -8.19 -1.28
N MET A 240 16.38 -7.93 -0.30
CA MET A 240 15.90 -8.94 0.65
C MET A 240 14.97 -9.95 -0.03
N PRO A 241 14.73 -11.14 0.55
CA PRO A 241 13.72 -12.08 0.07
C PRO A 241 12.36 -11.45 -0.14
N VAL A 242 11.72 -11.69 -1.30
CA VAL A 242 10.45 -11.05 -1.71
C VAL A 242 9.41 -12.08 -2.11
N LEU A 243 8.22 -11.97 -1.51
CA LEU A 243 6.98 -12.54 -2.03
C LEU A 243 6.13 -11.41 -2.63
N MET A 244 5.91 -11.46 -3.93
CA MET A 244 5.01 -10.54 -4.63
C MET A 244 3.79 -11.32 -5.11
N PHE A 245 2.58 -10.77 -4.95
CA PHE A 245 1.40 -11.37 -5.57
C PHE A 245 0.48 -10.34 -6.23
N GLN A 246 -0.14 -10.78 -7.32
CA GLN A 246 -0.95 -9.96 -8.21
C GLN A 246 -2.15 -10.74 -8.73
N VAL A 247 -3.21 -10.04 -9.09
CA VAL A 247 -4.30 -10.62 -9.88
C VAL A 247 -3.84 -10.73 -11.34
N LEU A 248 -3.89 -11.94 -11.91
CA LEU A 248 -3.40 -12.17 -13.29
C LEU A 248 -4.24 -11.41 -14.31
N GLU A 249 -5.55 -11.53 -14.22
CA GLU A 249 -6.52 -10.87 -15.13
C GLU A 249 -7.04 -9.56 -14.53
N ASP A 250 -6.16 -8.78 -13.89
CA ASP A 250 -6.49 -7.53 -13.22
C ASP A 250 -7.12 -6.52 -14.20
N ALA A 251 -8.32 -6.04 -13.90
CA ALA A 251 -9.01 -5.05 -14.71
C ALA A 251 -8.34 -3.66 -14.70
N TRP A 252 -7.44 -3.40 -13.74
CA TRP A 252 -6.77 -2.10 -13.56
C TRP A 252 -5.41 -2.03 -14.22
N THR A 253 -4.80 -3.15 -14.56
CA THR A 253 -3.44 -3.21 -15.12
C THR A 253 -3.37 -4.21 -16.26
N LYS A 254 -2.29 -4.18 -17.03
CA LYS A 254 -2.03 -5.15 -18.10
C LYS A 254 -1.07 -6.24 -17.63
N ASN A 255 -1.56 -7.13 -16.76
CA ASN A 255 -0.78 -8.28 -16.36
C ASN A 255 -0.81 -9.39 -17.45
N PRO A 256 0.25 -10.20 -17.55
CA PRO A 256 1.42 -10.21 -16.65
C PRO A 256 2.38 -9.03 -16.85
N GLY A 257 2.24 -8.24 -17.90
CA GLY A 257 3.25 -7.28 -18.36
C GLY A 257 3.75 -6.31 -17.28
N ASP A 258 2.87 -5.60 -16.57
CA ASP A 258 3.28 -4.60 -15.57
C ASP A 258 3.91 -5.24 -14.33
N ALA A 259 3.24 -6.23 -13.75
CA ALA A 259 3.72 -6.90 -12.55
C ALA A 259 4.97 -7.73 -12.81
N GLN A 260 5.02 -8.48 -13.92
CA GLN A 260 6.20 -9.26 -14.29
C GLN A 260 7.42 -8.37 -14.48
N LYS A 261 7.26 -7.25 -15.19
CA LYS A 261 8.35 -6.30 -15.39
C LYS A 261 8.87 -5.73 -14.07
N THR A 262 7.97 -5.39 -13.14
CA THR A 262 8.36 -4.95 -11.80
C THR A 262 9.11 -6.04 -11.06
N PHE A 263 8.61 -7.27 -11.09
CA PHE A 263 9.23 -8.43 -10.46
C PHE A 263 10.62 -8.74 -11.04
N ASP A 264 10.78 -8.69 -12.36
CA ASP A 264 12.05 -8.98 -13.02
C ASP A 264 13.15 -7.99 -12.60
N LEU A 265 12.79 -6.74 -12.32
CA LEU A 265 13.70 -5.67 -11.87
C LEU A 265 14.13 -5.80 -10.40
N ILE A 266 13.44 -6.58 -9.58
CA ILE A 266 13.84 -6.83 -8.19
C ILE A 266 15.17 -7.57 -8.16
N SER A 267 16.17 -7.07 -7.42
CA SER A 267 17.52 -7.63 -7.37
C SER A 267 17.67 -8.80 -6.39
N SER A 268 16.65 -9.12 -5.60
CA SER A 268 16.69 -10.26 -4.69
C SER A 268 16.94 -11.58 -5.45
N ALA A 269 17.84 -12.41 -4.91
CA ALA A 269 18.05 -13.77 -5.39
C ALA A 269 16.93 -14.74 -4.96
N GLU A 270 16.22 -14.40 -3.87
CA GLU A 270 15.13 -15.17 -3.30
C GLU A 270 13.82 -14.40 -3.53
N LYS A 271 13.19 -14.58 -4.69
CA LYS A 271 11.95 -13.90 -5.02
C LYS A 271 10.93 -14.82 -5.67
N GLU A 272 9.67 -14.64 -5.30
CA GLU A 272 8.52 -15.37 -5.84
C GLU A 272 7.44 -14.42 -6.28
N LEU A 273 6.83 -14.66 -7.46
CA LEU A 273 5.63 -13.99 -7.95
C LEU A 273 4.49 -14.97 -7.99
N PHE A 274 3.50 -14.77 -7.11
CA PHE A 274 2.29 -15.57 -7.05
C PHE A 274 1.15 -14.87 -7.79
N TRP A 275 0.49 -15.59 -8.71
CA TRP A 275 -0.66 -15.10 -9.45
C TRP A 275 -1.97 -15.55 -8.80
N ILE A 276 -2.84 -14.58 -8.53
CA ILE A 276 -4.25 -14.84 -8.15
C ILE A 276 -5.02 -14.93 -9.46
N GLU A 277 -5.48 -16.14 -9.76
CA GLU A 277 -6.17 -16.47 -11.01
C GLU A 277 -7.69 -16.52 -10.83
N ASN A 278 -8.43 -16.63 -11.95
CA ASN A 278 -9.88 -16.77 -12.02
C ASN A 278 -10.66 -15.59 -11.41
N THR A 279 -10.09 -14.42 -11.43
CA THR A 279 -10.73 -13.17 -11.05
C THR A 279 -10.12 -11.97 -11.77
N THR A 280 -10.96 -10.96 -12.03
CA THR A 280 -10.54 -9.63 -12.53
C THR A 280 -10.63 -8.57 -11.43
N ARG A 281 -11.11 -8.94 -10.23
CA ARG A 281 -11.51 -8.03 -9.16
C ARG A 281 -10.38 -7.81 -8.14
N ARG A 282 -9.46 -6.89 -8.51
CA ARG A 282 -8.35 -6.46 -7.67
C ARG A 282 -8.77 -6.11 -6.24
N LEU A 283 -9.81 -5.31 -6.06
CA LEU A 283 -10.26 -4.86 -4.75
C LEU A 283 -10.75 -6.03 -3.91
N ARG A 284 -11.75 -6.78 -4.41
CA ARG A 284 -12.41 -7.84 -3.65
C ARG A 284 -11.51 -9.05 -3.39
N ASP A 285 -10.77 -9.49 -4.40
CA ASP A 285 -10.07 -10.77 -4.36
C ASP A 285 -8.56 -10.61 -4.20
N GLY A 286 -7.98 -9.53 -4.71
CA GLY A 286 -6.55 -9.24 -4.56
C GLY A 286 -6.21 -8.80 -3.13
N TYR A 287 -6.80 -7.71 -2.65
CA TYR A 287 -6.47 -7.18 -1.31
C TYR A 287 -7.00 -8.04 -0.17
N ASN A 288 -8.10 -8.78 -0.37
CA ASN A 288 -8.60 -9.73 0.63
C ASN A 288 -7.94 -11.13 0.53
N HIS A 289 -7.01 -11.34 -0.41
CA HIS A 289 -6.46 -12.69 -0.65
C HIS A 289 -5.78 -13.27 0.59
N PHE A 290 -4.91 -12.50 1.23
CA PHE A 290 -4.21 -12.95 2.43
C PHE A 290 -5.19 -13.19 3.60
N GLY A 291 -6.20 -12.35 3.78
CA GLY A 291 -7.23 -12.56 4.82
C GLY A 291 -8.00 -13.87 4.66
N LYS A 292 -8.15 -14.36 3.42
CA LYS A 292 -8.82 -15.62 3.08
C LYS A 292 -7.86 -16.82 3.03
N HIS A 293 -6.60 -16.58 2.72
CA HIS A 293 -5.55 -17.59 2.48
C HIS A 293 -4.26 -17.25 3.25
N PRO A 294 -4.33 -17.21 4.61
CA PRO A 294 -3.19 -16.79 5.43
C PRO A 294 -1.98 -17.71 5.29
N GLU A 295 -2.18 -18.98 4.94
CA GLU A 295 -1.13 -19.98 4.71
C GLU A 295 -0.16 -19.61 3.58
N LYS A 296 -0.50 -18.65 2.74
CA LYS A 296 0.38 -18.16 1.67
C LYS A 296 1.45 -17.20 2.18
N VAL A 297 1.21 -16.53 3.30
CA VAL A 297 2.12 -15.55 3.88
C VAL A 297 2.67 -16.03 5.22
N CYS A 298 1.87 -16.81 5.96
CA CYS A 298 2.25 -17.40 7.25
C CYS A 298 2.14 -18.93 7.14
N PRO A 299 3.12 -19.60 6.50
CA PRO A 299 3.10 -21.04 6.32
C PRO A 299 3.27 -21.81 7.64
#